data_1d5e4cbe6fe48e5c7a4807152f812961
#
_entry.id   1d5e4cbe6fe48e5c7a4807152f812961
#
_cell.length_a   1.000
_cell.length_b   1.000
_cell.length_c   1.000
_cell.angle_alpha   90.00
_cell.angle_beta   90.00
_cell.angle_gamma   90.00
#
_symmetry.space_group_name_H-M   'P 1'
#
loop_
_entity.id
_entity.type
_entity.pdbx_description
1 polymer ?
#
loop_
_entity_poly.entity_id
_entity_poly.type
_entity_poly.pdbx_seq_one_letter_code
_entity_poly.pdbx_strand_id
1 'polypeptide(L)'
;MSYDFKKIEKKWAKKWEEKQTFKAQSETKKPKFYVLDMFPYPSGAGLHVGHPLGYIGSDIYARYMRLRGYNVLHPMGFDSFGLPAEQYAILTGQHPSKTTTENIKKYKEQLKSLG
;
A
#
# COMPACT_ATOMS: atom_id res chain seq x y z
N MET A 1 -28.08 -11.84 15.40
CA MET A 1 -26.70 -11.33 15.58
C MET A 1 -26.39 -10.44 14.39
N SER A 2 -26.04 -9.18 14.61
CA SER A 2 -25.62 -8.30 13.52
C SER A 2 -24.15 -8.59 13.15
N TYR A 3 -23.85 -8.61 11.86
CA TYR A 3 -22.48 -8.76 11.36
C TYR A 3 -21.70 -7.45 11.59
N ASP A 4 -20.80 -7.45 12.58
CA ASP A 4 -19.97 -6.30 12.93
C ASP A 4 -18.67 -6.30 12.10
N PHE A 5 -18.77 -5.78 10.87
CA PHE A 5 -17.63 -5.72 9.93
C PHE A 5 -16.48 -4.88 10.46
N LYS A 6 -16.74 -3.76 11.15
CA LYS A 6 -15.70 -2.88 11.71
C LYS A 6 -14.82 -3.59 12.72
N LYS A 7 -15.43 -4.40 13.58
CA LYS A 7 -14.69 -5.21 14.56
C LYS A 7 -13.86 -6.29 13.89
N ILE A 8 -14.42 -6.92 12.86
CA ILE A 8 -13.75 -7.99 12.08
C ILE A 8 -12.56 -7.43 11.33
N GLU A 9 -12.73 -6.34 10.59
CA GLU A 9 -11.68 -5.66 9.83
C GLU A 9 -10.51 -5.26 10.74
N LYS A 10 -10.81 -4.58 11.84
CA LYS A 10 -9.80 -4.17 12.82
C LYS A 10 -9.01 -5.35 13.40
N LYS A 11 -9.72 -6.45 13.73
CA LYS A 11 -9.08 -7.69 14.22
C LYS A 11 -8.13 -8.28 13.21
N TRP A 12 -8.55 -8.40 11.95
CA TRP A 12 -7.75 -9.04 10.91
C TRP A 12 -6.59 -8.18 10.45
N ALA A 13 -6.77 -6.87 10.27
CA ALA A 13 -5.69 -5.95 9.95
C ALA A 13 -4.56 -6.02 10.97
N LYS A 14 -4.90 -5.99 12.27
CA LYS A 14 -3.93 -6.17 13.36
C LYS A 14 -3.21 -7.52 13.27
N LYS A 15 -3.94 -8.61 13.07
CA LYS A 15 -3.37 -9.97 12.99
C LYS A 15 -2.42 -10.11 11.79
N TRP A 16 -2.74 -9.53 10.64
CA TRP A 16 -1.90 -9.55 9.45
C TRP A 16 -0.60 -8.76 9.66
N GLU A 17 -0.68 -7.62 10.31
CA GLU A 17 0.49 -6.80 10.65
C GLU A 17 1.42 -7.52 11.64
N GLU A 18 0.89 -8.04 12.75
CA GLU A 18 1.65 -8.77 13.77
C GLU A 18 2.33 -10.04 13.21
N LYS A 19 1.64 -10.76 12.36
CA LYS A 19 2.16 -12.01 11.76
C LYS A 19 2.96 -11.78 10.48
N GLN A 20 3.03 -10.55 9.99
CA GLN A 20 3.62 -10.24 8.68
C GLN A 20 3.11 -11.18 7.57
N THR A 21 1.80 -11.43 7.55
CA THR A 21 1.14 -12.48 6.75
C THR A 21 1.46 -12.39 5.25
N PHE A 22 1.67 -11.17 4.75
CA PHE A 22 1.90 -10.91 3.34
C PHE A 22 3.38 -10.69 2.97
N LYS A 23 4.28 -10.87 3.92
CA LYS A 23 5.72 -10.73 3.67
C LYS A 23 6.23 -11.87 2.81
N ALA A 24 6.90 -11.54 1.70
CA ALA A 24 7.63 -12.51 0.91
C ALA A 24 8.82 -13.06 1.68
N GLN A 25 9.08 -14.35 1.55
CA GLN A 25 10.19 -15.03 2.23
C GLN A 25 11.41 -15.08 1.31
N SER A 26 12.58 -14.74 1.81
CA SER A 26 13.83 -14.81 1.06
C SER A 26 14.24 -16.27 0.77
N GLU A 27 14.06 -17.13 1.77
CA GLU A 27 14.42 -18.55 1.71
C GLU A 27 13.17 -19.42 1.78
N THR A 28 12.77 -20.00 0.65
CA THR A 28 11.62 -20.87 0.56
C THR A 28 11.71 -21.76 -0.67
N LYS A 29 11.15 -22.97 -0.58
CA LYS A 29 10.98 -23.90 -1.71
C LYS A 29 9.73 -23.59 -2.55
N LYS A 30 8.89 -22.64 -2.11
CA LYS A 30 7.70 -22.27 -2.86
C LYS A 30 8.07 -21.56 -4.16
N PRO A 31 7.35 -21.78 -5.25
CA PRO A 31 7.58 -21.05 -6.49
C PRO A 31 7.36 -19.56 -6.26
N LYS A 32 8.21 -18.73 -6.85
CA LYS A 32 8.14 -17.27 -6.73
C LYS A 32 7.09 -16.71 -7.65
N PHE A 33 6.39 -15.68 -7.19
CA PHE A 33 5.46 -14.91 -8.00
C PHE A 33 5.60 -13.42 -7.68
N TYR A 34 5.61 -12.60 -8.70
CA TYR A 34 5.77 -11.15 -8.57
C TYR A 34 4.53 -10.46 -9.11
N VAL A 35 3.92 -9.62 -8.28
CA VAL A 35 2.80 -8.75 -8.66
C VAL A 35 3.28 -7.32 -8.53
N LEU A 36 3.26 -6.58 -9.62
CA LEU A 36 3.60 -5.17 -9.65
C LEU A 36 2.38 -4.33 -9.98
N ASP A 37 2.19 -3.27 -9.24
CA ASP A 37 1.25 -2.20 -9.56
C ASP A 37 1.98 -0.87 -9.66
N MET A 38 1.36 0.11 -10.28
CA MET A 38 1.91 1.46 -10.37
C MET A 38 1.79 2.14 -9.02
N PHE A 39 2.92 2.48 -8.41
CA PHE A 39 2.94 3.20 -7.14
C PHE A 39 2.65 4.69 -7.34
N PRO A 40 1.97 5.36 -6.38
CA PRO A 40 1.50 6.72 -6.54
C PRO A 40 2.59 7.77 -6.33
N TYR A 41 2.39 8.96 -6.91
CA TYR A 41 3.06 10.18 -6.48
C TYR A 41 2.46 10.65 -5.16
N PRO A 42 3.24 10.90 -4.10
CA PRO A 42 2.72 11.43 -2.85
C PRO A 42 2.58 12.97 -2.89
N SER A 43 2.05 13.50 -3.99
CA SER A 43 1.93 14.94 -4.23
C SER A 43 0.60 15.54 -3.77
N GLY A 44 -0.38 14.71 -3.44
CA GLY A 44 -1.71 15.14 -3.02
C GLY A 44 -2.01 14.85 -1.56
N ALA A 45 -3.15 15.37 -1.10
CA ALA A 45 -3.61 15.22 0.29
C ALA A 45 -4.08 13.78 0.63
N GLY A 46 -3.87 12.81 -0.24
CA GLY A 46 -4.23 11.40 -0.08
C GLY A 46 -4.58 10.72 -1.40
N LEU A 47 -4.98 9.45 -1.29
CA LEU A 47 -5.43 8.65 -2.43
C LEU A 47 -6.73 9.23 -3.02
N HIS A 48 -6.84 9.23 -4.34
CA HIS A 48 -8.11 9.41 -5.02
C HIS A 48 -8.69 8.05 -5.46
N VAL A 49 -9.97 8.04 -5.83
CA VAL A 49 -10.70 6.78 -6.16
C VAL A 49 -10.08 5.95 -7.30
N GLY A 50 -9.28 6.56 -8.16
CA GLY A 50 -8.56 5.85 -9.22
C GLY A 50 -7.44 4.95 -8.71
N HIS A 51 -6.81 5.29 -7.58
CA HIS A 51 -5.75 4.46 -6.99
C HIS A 51 -6.26 3.09 -6.52
N PRO A 52 -7.34 3.00 -5.69
CA PRO A 52 -7.87 1.71 -5.26
C PRO A 52 -8.32 0.82 -6.40
N LEU A 53 -8.72 1.37 -7.54
CA LEU A 53 -9.16 0.57 -8.68
C LEU A 53 -8.11 -0.44 -9.14
N GLY A 54 -6.87 0.00 -9.31
CA GLY A 54 -5.74 -0.89 -9.64
C GLY A 54 -5.28 -1.71 -8.44
N TYR A 55 -5.08 -1.05 -7.30
CA TYR A 55 -4.49 -1.67 -6.10
C TYR A 55 -5.33 -2.80 -5.52
N ILE A 56 -6.65 -2.67 -5.52
CA ILE A 56 -7.53 -3.75 -5.07
C ILE A 56 -7.46 -4.95 -6.01
N GLY A 57 -7.42 -4.71 -7.33
CA GLY A 57 -7.30 -5.78 -8.32
C GLY A 57 -6.00 -6.57 -8.17
N SER A 58 -4.87 -5.87 -8.09
CA SER A 58 -3.55 -6.50 -7.90
C SER A 58 -3.42 -7.20 -6.54
N ASP A 59 -4.00 -6.64 -5.47
CA ASP A 59 -4.00 -7.25 -4.15
C ASP A 59 -4.85 -8.54 -4.09
N ILE A 60 -6.03 -8.54 -4.68
CA ILE A 60 -6.87 -9.74 -4.80
C ILE A 60 -6.09 -10.85 -5.53
N TYR A 61 -5.43 -10.50 -6.63
CA TYR A 61 -4.65 -11.48 -7.39
C TYR A 61 -3.43 -11.98 -6.62
N ALA A 62 -2.73 -11.10 -5.91
CA ALA A 62 -1.62 -11.47 -5.04
C ALA A 62 -2.05 -12.44 -3.92
N ARG A 63 -3.20 -12.18 -3.29
CA ARG A 63 -3.78 -13.08 -2.27
C ARG A 63 -4.18 -14.42 -2.85
N TYR A 64 -4.81 -14.42 -4.02
CA TYR A 64 -5.14 -15.65 -4.74
C TYR A 64 -3.89 -16.50 -5.01
N MET A 65 -2.81 -15.92 -5.51
CA MET A 65 -1.57 -16.65 -5.78
C MET A 65 -0.92 -17.19 -4.48
N ARG A 66 -1.03 -16.48 -3.35
CA ARG A 66 -0.61 -17.02 -2.05
C ARG A 66 -1.43 -18.26 -1.65
N LEU A 67 -2.74 -18.24 -1.85
CA LEU A 67 -3.60 -19.41 -1.61
C LEU A 67 -3.24 -20.58 -2.53
N ARG A 68 -2.75 -20.32 -3.73
CA ARG A 68 -2.23 -21.33 -4.67
C ARG A 68 -0.86 -21.87 -4.27
N GLY A 69 -0.27 -21.40 -3.17
CA GLY A 69 1.00 -21.89 -2.62
C GLY A 69 2.25 -21.17 -3.11
N TYR A 70 2.13 -20.07 -3.82
CA TYR A 70 3.26 -19.26 -4.25
C TYR A 70 3.82 -18.41 -3.12
N ASN A 71 5.12 -18.12 -3.20
CA ASN A 71 5.76 -17.06 -2.44
C ASN A 71 5.64 -15.75 -3.23
N VAL A 72 4.72 -14.92 -2.82
CA VAL A 72 4.33 -13.72 -3.59
C VAL A 72 5.03 -12.48 -3.06
N LEU A 73 5.76 -11.79 -3.93
CA LEU A 73 6.22 -10.42 -3.72
C LEU A 73 5.23 -9.45 -4.39
N HIS A 74 4.54 -8.66 -3.56
CA HIS A 74 3.65 -7.58 -4.00
C HIS A 74 4.10 -6.29 -3.31
N PRO A 75 5.10 -5.58 -3.89
CA PRO A 75 5.64 -4.36 -3.28
C PRO A 75 4.74 -3.17 -3.54
N MET A 76 4.79 -2.20 -2.63
CA MET A 76 4.25 -0.87 -2.80
C MET A 76 5.32 0.14 -2.43
N GLY A 77 5.37 1.23 -3.17
CA GLY A 77 6.30 2.33 -2.95
C GLY A 77 5.62 3.68 -3.23
N PHE A 78 6.45 4.73 -3.31
CA PHE A 78 6.00 6.07 -3.62
C PHE A 78 6.98 6.73 -4.56
N ASP A 79 6.50 7.29 -5.66
CA ASP A 79 7.29 8.11 -6.55
C ASP A 79 7.46 9.50 -5.92
N SER A 80 8.51 9.62 -5.12
CA SER A 80 8.69 10.74 -4.18
C SER A 80 9.47 11.91 -4.74
N PHE A 81 9.99 11.78 -5.95
CA PHE A 81 10.81 12.79 -6.62
C PHE A 81 10.09 13.31 -7.87
N GLY A 82 10.29 14.59 -8.17
CA GLY A 82 9.81 15.17 -9.40
C GLY A 82 9.12 16.50 -9.23
N LEU A 83 8.77 17.09 -10.36
CA LEU A 83 8.25 18.44 -10.50
C LEU A 83 7.03 18.76 -9.59
N PRO A 84 6.05 17.86 -9.41
CA PRO A 84 4.90 18.18 -8.55
C PRO A 84 5.29 18.47 -7.08
N ALA A 85 6.22 17.72 -6.52
CA ALA A 85 6.72 17.94 -5.16
C ALA A 85 7.55 19.22 -5.06
N GLU A 86 8.35 19.49 -6.07
CA GLU A 86 9.19 20.70 -6.14
C GLU A 86 8.36 21.98 -6.30
N GLN A 87 7.37 21.96 -7.19
CA GLN A 87 6.45 23.11 -7.37
C GLN A 87 5.67 23.40 -6.09
N TYR A 88 5.17 22.38 -5.41
CA TYR A 88 4.49 22.58 -4.12
C TYR A 88 5.43 23.15 -3.05
N ALA A 89 6.69 22.72 -3.03
CA ALA A 89 7.70 23.26 -2.13
C ALA A 89 7.98 24.75 -2.38
N ILE A 90 8.09 25.13 -3.65
CA ILE A 90 8.27 26.55 -4.04
C ILE A 90 7.07 27.39 -3.58
N LEU A 91 5.84 26.92 -3.87
CA LEU A 91 4.62 27.63 -3.52
C LEU A 91 4.42 27.79 -2.01
N THR A 92 4.86 26.83 -1.22
CA THR A 92 4.65 26.82 0.24
C THR A 92 5.86 27.28 1.04
N GLY A 93 7.01 27.51 0.39
CA GLY A 93 8.26 27.85 1.07
C GLY A 93 8.82 26.74 1.97
N GLN A 94 8.41 25.48 1.74
CA GLN A 94 8.83 24.33 2.53
C GLN A 94 9.76 23.43 1.73
N HIS A 95 10.68 22.74 2.43
CA HIS A 95 11.52 21.74 1.77
C HIS A 95 10.66 20.57 1.26
N PRO A 96 10.87 20.09 0.01
CA PRO A 96 10.05 19.04 -0.60
C PRO A 96 9.91 17.78 0.26
N SER A 97 10.99 17.35 0.92
CA SER A 97 10.99 16.14 1.75
C SER A 97 9.99 16.17 2.91
N LYS A 98 9.73 17.33 3.48
CA LYS A 98 8.78 17.46 4.61
C LYS A 98 7.37 17.09 4.18
N THR A 99 6.87 17.76 3.16
CA THR A 99 5.53 17.50 2.61
C THR A 99 5.40 16.08 2.07
N THR A 100 6.42 15.61 1.34
CA THR A 100 6.44 14.24 0.81
C THR A 100 6.33 13.21 1.92
N THR A 101 7.08 13.37 3.02
CA THR A 101 7.03 12.46 4.16
C THR A 101 5.65 12.45 4.85
N GLU A 102 5.05 13.62 5.03
CA GLU A 102 3.71 13.74 5.61
C GLU A 102 2.64 13.09 4.71
N ASN A 103 2.72 13.32 3.41
CA ASN A 103 1.81 12.71 2.45
C ASN A 103 1.98 11.19 2.42
N ILE A 104 3.20 10.66 2.37
CA ILE A 104 3.47 9.21 2.43
C ILE A 104 2.84 8.58 3.67
N LYS A 105 2.94 9.23 4.83
CA LYS A 105 2.31 8.74 6.05
C LYS A 105 0.80 8.59 5.87
N LYS A 106 0.15 9.62 5.33
CA LYS A 106 -1.30 9.61 5.07
C LYS A 106 -1.70 8.54 4.05
N TYR A 107 -0.94 8.40 2.96
CA TYR A 107 -1.16 7.35 1.96
C TYR A 107 -1.07 5.94 2.59
N LYS A 108 -0.07 5.69 3.43
CA LYS A 108 0.08 4.41 4.15
C LYS A 108 -1.11 4.13 5.07
N GLU A 109 -1.61 5.13 5.78
CA GLU A 109 -2.80 5.00 6.63
C GLU A 109 -4.03 4.62 5.81
N GLN A 110 -4.23 5.28 4.66
CA GLN A 110 -5.34 4.98 3.76
C GLN A 110 -5.23 3.60 3.12
N LEU A 111 -4.03 3.21 2.64
CA LEU A 111 -3.81 1.85 2.11
C LEU A 111 -4.08 0.78 3.16
N LYS A 112 -3.62 0.99 4.40
CA LYS A 112 -3.92 0.07 5.51
C LYS A 112 -5.42 -0.04 5.82
N SER A 113 -6.20 1.01 5.58
CA SER A 113 -7.64 0.98 5.80
C SER A 113 -8.40 0.17 4.76
N LEU A 114 -7.79 -0.06 3.61
CA LEU A 114 -8.35 -0.92 2.56
C LEU A 114 -8.10 -2.42 2.83
N GLY A 115 -7.24 -2.75 3.77
CA GLY A 115 -6.88 -4.14 4.12
C GLY A 115 -5.63 -4.59 3.41
#